data_d1b42724f51a7a53b7e3cd68f44a0e62
#
_entry.id   d1b42724f51a7a53b7e3cd68f44a0e62
#
_cell.length_a   1.000
_cell.length_b   1.000
_cell.length_c   1.000
_cell.angle_alpha   90.00
_cell.angle_beta   90.00
_cell.angle_gamma   90.00
#
_symmetry.space_group_name_H-M   'P 1'
#
loop_
_entity.id
_entity.type
_entity.pdbx_description
1 polymer ?
#
loop_
_entity_poly.entity_id
_entity_poly.type
_entity_poly.pdbx_seq_one_letter_code
_entity_poly.pdbx_strand_id
1 'polypeptide(L)'
;MTELDAEDTKLLTLARGAMGRTGGAAGAAIRDTDGRTYAAGEVDLQALRLTALQAAVAAAISSGAEGFEAAVVVGGRFSDAGVAAVREVAGAARIIFTDRAGAVFDIVDDAAGTEVQGG
;
A
#
# COMPACT_ATOMS: atom_id res chain seq x y z
N MET A 1 16.17 12.47 4.06
CA MET A 1 16.15 11.11 3.58
C MET A 1 15.33 10.23 4.51
N THR A 2 14.55 9.36 3.94
CA THR A 2 13.65 8.53 4.74
C THR A 2 14.17 7.11 4.83
N GLU A 3 14.28 6.62 6.05
CA GLU A 3 14.64 5.24 6.28
C GLU A 3 13.43 4.48 6.78
N LEU A 4 13.26 3.28 6.27
CA LEU A 4 12.18 2.41 6.72
C LEU A 4 12.70 1.55 7.85
N ASP A 5 11.84 1.27 8.82
CA ASP A 5 12.21 0.31 9.85
C ASP A 5 12.18 -1.11 9.25
N ALA A 6 12.55 -2.11 10.06
CA ALA A 6 12.67 -3.46 9.57
C ALA A 6 11.34 -4.02 9.07
N GLU A 7 10.25 -3.69 9.75
CA GLU A 7 8.94 -4.19 9.37
C GLU A 7 8.46 -3.57 8.06
N ASP A 8 8.72 -2.29 7.87
CA ASP A 8 8.33 -1.62 6.63
C ASP A 8 9.23 -2.06 5.47
N THR A 9 10.50 -2.36 5.76
CA THR A 9 11.39 -2.90 4.74
C THR A 9 10.90 -4.26 4.24
N LYS A 10 10.34 -5.09 5.13
CA LYS A 10 9.73 -6.34 4.72
C LYS A 10 8.56 -6.10 3.79
N LEU A 11 7.72 -5.11 4.10
CA LEU A 11 6.61 -4.77 3.21
C LEU A 11 7.10 -4.34 1.84
N LEU A 12 8.16 -3.54 1.80
CA LEU A 12 8.75 -3.12 0.53
C LEU A 12 9.17 -4.33 -0.29
N THR A 13 9.83 -5.28 0.34
CA THR A 13 10.27 -6.50 -0.34
C THR A 13 9.08 -7.29 -0.90
N LEU A 14 8.02 -7.41 -0.11
CA LEU A 14 6.82 -8.12 -0.55
C LEU A 14 6.14 -7.40 -1.71
N ALA A 15 6.06 -6.07 -1.64
CA ALA A 15 5.44 -5.29 -2.71
C ALA A 15 6.22 -5.42 -4.02
N ARG A 16 7.56 -5.36 -3.93
CA ARG A 16 8.39 -5.54 -5.11
C ARG A 16 8.26 -6.94 -5.70
N GLY A 17 8.15 -7.94 -4.82
CA GLY A 17 7.92 -9.31 -5.27
C GLY A 17 6.61 -9.46 -6.01
N ALA A 18 5.55 -8.83 -5.50
CA ALA A 18 4.24 -8.89 -6.15
C ALA A 18 4.28 -8.19 -7.50
N MET A 19 4.94 -7.03 -7.58
CA MET A 19 5.12 -6.34 -8.85
C MET A 19 5.81 -7.25 -9.87
N GLY A 20 6.86 -7.93 -9.44
CA GLY A 20 7.61 -8.81 -10.33
C GLY A 20 6.78 -10.00 -10.79
N ARG A 21 5.97 -10.58 -9.91
CA ARG A 21 5.18 -11.76 -10.26
C ARG A 21 4.13 -11.45 -11.33
N THR A 22 3.56 -10.27 -11.28
CA THR A 22 2.51 -9.91 -12.24
C THR A 22 3.07 -9.29 -13.50
N GLY A 23 4.34 -8.88 -13.49
CA GLY A 23 4.93 -8.17 -14.61
C GLY A 23 4.34 -6.78 -14.81
N GLY A 24 3.62 -6.28 -13.81
CA GLY A 24 2.97 -5.00 -13.91
C GLY A 24 3.86 -3.84 -13.53
N ALA A 25 3.29 -2.65 -13.53
CA ALA A 25 4.03 -1.43 -13.25
C ALA A 25 4.11 -1.13 -11.76
N ALA A 26 3.31 -1.82 -10.93
CA ALA A 26 3.24 -1.52 -9.51
C ALA A 26 2.99 -2.77 -8.69
N GLY A 27 3.34 -2.70 -7.43
CA GLY A 27 3.02 -3.72 -6.44
C GLY A 27 2.71 -3.05 -5.12
N ALA A 28 2.02 -3.73 -4.25
CA ALA A 28 1.70 -3.19 -2.93
C ALA A 28 1.69 -4.31 -1.90
N ALA A 29 1.93 -3.93 -0.66
CA ALA A 29 1.82 -4.85 0.46
C ALA A 29 1.26 -4.11 1.66
N ILE A 30 0.44 -4.79 2.44
CA ILE A 30 -0.21 -4.22 3.62
C ILE A 30 0.07 -5.12 4.82
N ARG A 31 0.32 -4.51 5.96
CA ARG A 31 0.41 -5.23 7.24
C ARG A 31 -0.84 -4.89 8.05
N ASP A 32 -1.55 -5.92 8.50
CA ASP A 32 -2.73 -5.70 9.32
C ASP A 32 -2.33 -5.55 10.80
N THR A 33 -3.33 -5.27 11.63
CA THR A 33 -3.07 -5.02 13.06
C THR A 33 -2.67 -6.29 13.82
N ASP A 34 -2.81 -7.46 13.20
CA ASP A 34 -2.33 -8.72 13.78
C ASP A 34 -0.94 -9.08 13.28
N GLY A 35 -0.34 -8.24 12.47
CA GLY A 35 1.00 -8.48 11.95
C GLY A 35 1.05 -9.34 10.70
N ARG A 36 -0.09 -9.71 10.14
CA ARG A 36 -0.12 -10.47 8.90
C ARG A 36 0.09 -9.53 7.73
N THR A 37 0.65 -10.07 6.65
CA THR A 37 0.95 -9.26 5.46
C THR A 37 0.23 -9.82 4.24
N TYR A 38 -0.14 -8.90 3.36
CA TYR A 38 -0.85 -9.22 2.13
C TYR A 38 -0.21 -8.44 1.00
N ALA A 39 0.17 -9.10 -0.07
CA ALA A 39 0.84 -8.45 -1.19
C ALA A 39 0.11 -8.74 -2.48
N ALA A 40 0.08 -7.75 -3.38
CA ALA A 40 -0.63 -7.88 -4.64
C ALA A 40 -0.01 -6.97 -5.70
N GLY A 41 -0.10 -7.39 -6.95
CA GLY A 41 0.19 -6.54 -8.09
C GLY A 41 -1.10 -6.01 -8.67
N GLU A 42 -0.98 -5.28 -9.76
CA GLU A 42 -2.15 -4.74 -10.44
C GLU A 42 -2.99 -5.84 -11.05
N VAL A 43 -4.30 -5.61 -11.10
CA VAL A 43 -5.23 -6.45 -11.84
C VAL A 43 -5.76 -5.61 -12.99
N ASP A 44 -5.53 -6.05 -14.21
CA ASP A 44 -5.91 -5.27 -15.39
C ASP A 44 -6.62 -6.15 -16.40
N LEU A 45 -7.88 -6.42 -16.10
CA LEU A 45 -8.77 -7.19 -16.97
C LEU A 45 -9.83 -6.24 -17.50
N GLN A 46 -10.57 -6.66 -18.54
CA GLN A 46 -11.68 -5.85 -18.99
C GLN A 46 -12.78 -5.76 -17.93
N ALA A 47 -13.01 -6.85 -17.23
CA ALA A 47 -14.10 -6.91 -16.26
C ALA A 47 -13.70 -6.53 -14.86
N LEU A 48 -12.39 -6.35 -14.60
CA LEU A 48 -11.93 -6.03 -13.25
C LEU A 48 -10.59 -5.32 -13.34
N ARG A 49 -10.55 -4.11 -12.83
CA ARG A 49 -9.32 -3.33 -12.79
C ARG A 49 -9.09 -2.81 -11.39
N LEU A 50 -7.96 -3.19 -10.82
CA LEU A 50 -7.58 -2.75 -9.48
C LEU A 50 -6.14 -2.26 -9.53
N THR A 51 -5.87 -1.15 -8.85
CA THR A 51 -4.48 -0.79 -8.61
C THR A 51 -3.88 -1.83 -7.68
N ALA A 52 -2.56 -1.88 -7.60
CA ALA A 52 -1.91 -2.83 -6.71
C ALA A 52 -2.39 -2.62 -5.27
N LEU A 53 -2.51 -1.36 -4.83
CA LEU A 53 -2.97 -1.09 -3.46
C LEU A 53 -4.42 -1.54 -3.26
N GLN A 54 -5.30 -1.29 -4.24
CA GLN A 54 -6.67 -1.78 -4.15
C GLN A 54 -6.70 -3.31 -4.04
N ALA A 55 -5.87 -3.98 -4.83
CA ALA A 55 -5.83 -5.44 -4.81
C ALA A 55 -5.33 -5.96 -3.46
N ALA A 56 -4.34 -5.29 -2.88
CA ALA A 56 -3.82 -5.67 -1.56
C ALA A 56 -4.88 -5.47 -0.49
N VAL A 57 -5.62 -4.36 -0.54
CA VAL A 57 -6.72 -4.13 0.39
C VAL A 57 -7.78 -5.22 0.25
N ALA A 58 -8.15 -5.55 -0.99
CA ALA A 58 -9.15 -6.59 -1.22
C ALA A 58 -8.69 -7.93 -0.65
N ALA A 59 -7.43 -8.28 -0.86
CA ALA A 59 -6.88 -9.52 -0.32
C ALA A 59 -6.93 -9.55 1.20
N ALA A 60 -6.55 -8.44 1.82
CA ALA A 60 -6.52 -8.34 3.29
C ALA A 60 -7.94 -8.46 3.86
N ILE A 61 -8.87 -7.71 3.32
CA ILE A 61 -10.24 -7.70 3.83
C ILE A 61 -10.90 -9.06 3.61
N SER A 62 -10.71 -9.64 2.44
CA SER A 62 -11.31 -10.95 2.15
C SER A 62 -10.69 -12.05 3.00
N SER A 63 -9.49 -11.82 3.54
CA SER A 63 -8.83 -12.77 4.44
C SER A 63 -9.17 -12.53 5.91
N GLY A 64 -9.97 -11.51 6.20
CA GLY A 64 -10.43 -11.26 7.57
C GLY A 64 -9.69 -10.17 8.32
N ALA A 65 -8.85 -9.39 7.66
CA ALA A 65 -8.16 -8.29 8.34
C ALA A 65 -9.18 -7.28 8.85
N GLU A 66 -8.97 -6.78 10.06
CA GLU A 66 -9.90 -5.84 10.69
C GLU A 66 -9.34 -4.43 10.76
N GLY A 67 -8.04 -4.28 10.56
CA GLY A 67 -7.39 -2.97 10.58
C GLY A 67 -6.02 -3.07 9.94
N PHE A 68 -5.45 -1.92 9.62
CA PHE A 68 -4.15 -1.87 8.96
C PHE A 68 -3.19 -1.02 9.77
N GLU A 69 -1.92 -1.41 9.80
CA GLU A 69 -0.86 -0.62 10.41
C GLU A 69 -0.10 0.20 9.38
N ALA A 70 0.23 -0.41 8.25
CA ALA A 70 1.04 0.24 7.24
C ALA A 70 0.87 -0.43 5.90
N ALA A 71 1.14 0.33 4.85
CA ALA A 71 1.16 -0.19 3.49
C ALA A 71 2.34 0.40 2.75
N VAL A 72 2.90 -0.36 1.81
CA VAL A 72 3.94 0.13 0.91
C VAL A 72 3.44 -0.08 -0.51
N VAL A 73 3.57 0.95 -1.33
CA VAL A 73 3.20 0.90 -2.75
C VAL A 73 4.45 1.19 -3.57
N VAL A 74 4.83 0.24 -4.41
CA VAL A 74 5.98 0.37 -5.29
C VAL A 74 5.48 0.68 -6.68
N GLY A 75 5.98 1.76 -7.27
CA GLY A 75 5.59 2.14 -8.63
C GLY A 75 4.26 2.83 -8.73
N GLY A 76 3.58 3.06 -7.62
CA GLY A 76 2.28 3.73 -7.60
C GLY A 76 2.42 5.21 -7.37
N ARG A 77 1.28 5.85 -7.14
CA ARG A 77 1.21 7.29 -6.92
C ARG A 77 0.35 7.58 -5.70
N PHE A 78 0.62 8.72 -5.07
CA PHE A 78 -0.16 9.11 -3.91
C PHE A 78 -1.63 9.39 -4.25
N SER A 79 -1.95 9.53 -5.54
CA SER A 79 -3.33 9.67 -5.99
C SER A 79 -4.01 8.33 -6.25
N ASP A 80 -3.38 7.23 -5.88
CA ASP A 80 -3.93 5.89 -6.06
C ASP A 80 -5.28 5.77 -5.38
N ALA A 81 -6.27 5.22 -6.08
CA ALA A 81 -7.60 5.02 -5.52
C ALA A 81 -7.60 4.10 -4.32
N GLY A 82 -6.59 3.26 -4.16
CA GLY A 82 -6.47 2.39 -2.99
C GLY A 82 -6.26 3.16 -1.70
N VAL A 83 -5.78 4.41 -1.77
CA VAL A 83 -5.61 5.23 -0.57
C VAL A 83 -6.96 5.41 0.12
N ALA A 84 -8.01 5.71 -0.63
CA ALA A 84 -9.35 5.87 -0.04
C ALA A 84 -9.81 4.58 0.64
N ALA A 85 -9.51 3.43 0.04
CA ALA A 85 -9.89 2.15 0.63
C ALA A 85 -9.13 1.91 1.95
N VAL A 86 -7.84 2.23 1.98
CA VAL A 86 -7.07 2.11 3.22
C VAL A 86 -7.65 3.03 4.29
N ARG A 87 -7.98 4.26 3.92
CA ARG A 87 -8.51 5.25 4.89
C ARG A 87 -9.88 4.85 5.44
N GLU A 88 -10.67 4.17 4.64
CA GLU A 88 -11.95 3.68 5.13
C GLU A 88 -11.78 2.65 6.24
N VAL A 89 -10.77 1.80 6.12
CA VAL A 89 -10.52 0.74 7.09
C VAL A 89 -9.69 1.25 8.27
N ALA A 90 -8.70 2.10 7.98
CA ALA A 90 -7.75 2.54 9.00
C ALA A 90 -7.28 3.95 8.68
N GLY A 91 -7.88 4.93 9.35
CA GLY A 91 -7.59 6.33 9.07
C GLY A 91 -6.17 6.75 9.42
N ALA A 92 -5.50 6.02 10.30
CA ALA A 92 -4.18 6.39 10.76
C ALA A 92 -3.06 5.52 10.19
N ALA A 93 -3.38 4.56 9.32
CA ALA A 93 -2.35 3.70 8.74
C ALA A 93 -1.43 4.53 7.87
N ARG A 94 -0.14 4.23 7.96
CA ARG A 94 0.86 4.91 7.16
C ARG A 94 0.95 4.26 5.80
N ILE A 95 0.93 5.05 4.75
CA ILE A 95 1.08 4.55 3.38
C ILE A 95 2.37 5.12 2.80
N ILE A 96 3.28 4.24 2.44
CA ILE A 96 4.61 4.60 1.97
C ILE A 96 4.67 4.35 0.47
N PHE A 97 5.02 5.37 -0.30
CA PHE A 97 5.12 5.29 -1.75
C PHE A 97 6.57 5.28 -2.16
N THR A 98 6.94 4.33 -2.99
CA THR A 98 8.30 4.26 -3.54
C THR A 98 8.24 4.23 -5.06
N ASP A 99 9.36 4.56 -5.68
CA ASP A 99 9.51 4.31 -7.11
C ASP A 99 9.75 2.80 -7.30
N ARG A 100 9.88 2.39 -8.56
CA ARG A 100 10.03 0.95 -8.86
C ARG A 100 11.33 0.37 -8.32
N ALA A 101 12.31 1.20 -8.07
CA ALA A 101 13.57 0.76 -7.49
C ALA A 101 13.51 0.67 -5.96
N GLY A 102 12.43 1.17 -5.36
CA GLY A 102 12.27 1.09 -3.91
C GLY A 102 12.65 2.36 -3.17
N ALA A 103 12.94 3.45 -3.88
CA ALA A 103 13.28 4.71 -3.22
C ALA A 103 11.99 5.41 -2.79
N VAL A 104 11.89 5.70 -1.51
CA VAL A 104 10.70 6.36 -0.95
C VAL A 104 10.61 7.79 -1.45
N PHE A 105 9.46 8.18 -1.97
CA PHE A 105 9.27 9.57 -2.40
C PHE A 105 8.09 10.24 -1.69
N ASP A 106 7.26 9.49 -0.98
CA ASP A 106 6.15 10.10 -0.26
C ASP A 106 5.68 9.16 0.85
N ILE A 107 5.20 9.75 1.93
CA ILE A 107 4.59 9.00 3.02
C ILE A 107 3.34 9.76 3.44
N VAL A 108 2.21 9.07 3.41
CA VAL A 108 0.94 9.63 3.86
C VAL A 108 0.62 8.98 5.20
N ASP A 109 0.70 9.77 6.28
CA ASP A 109 0.55 9.22 7.62
C ASP A 109 -0.90 8.98 7.98
N ASP A 110 -1.73 10.00 7.86
CA ASP A 110 -3.15 9.81 8.14
C ASP A 110 -3.93 10.98 7.53
N ALA A 111 -5.24 10.80 7.50
CA ALA A 111 -6.09 11.80 6.88
C ALA A 111 -6.08 13.11 7.65
N ALA A 112 -6.03 13.02 8.99
CA ALA A 112 -6.02 14.23 9.82
C ALA A 112 -4.74 15.02 9.63
N GLY A 113 -3.60 14.32 9.55
CA GLY A 113 -2.35 14.98 9.30
C GLY A 113 -2.33 15.70 7.97
N THR A 114 -2.95 15.11 6.98
CA THR A 114 -3.06 15.72 5.67
C THR A 114 -3.88 17.00 5.72
N GLU A 115 -4.97 16.97 6.45
CA GLU A 115 -5.82 18.15 6.56
C GLU A 115 -5.15 19.28 7.30
N VAL A 116 -4.44 18.94 8.34
CA VAL A 116 -3.78 19.94 9.15
C VAL A 116 -2.84 20.77 8.32
N GLN A 117 -2.25 20.18 7.33
CA GLN A 117 -1.32 20.90 6.48
C GLN A 117 -2.00 21.99 5.71
N GLY A 118 -3.28 21.87 5.43
CA GLY A 118 -4.02 22.91 4.78
C GLY A 118 -4.29 24.09 5.68
N GLY A 119 -4.17 23.86 6.95
CA GLY A 119 -4.43 24.92 7.91
C GLY A 119 -3.30 25.91 7.98
#